data_4fcdef5633e1e37ee073545189ff8d3a
#
_entry.id   4fcdef5633e1e37ee073545189ff8d3a
#
_cell.length_a   1.000
_cell.length_b   1.000
_cell.length_c   1.000
_cell.angle_alpha   90.00
_cell.angle_beta   90.00
_cell.angle_gamma   90.00
#
_symmetry.space_group_name_H-M   'P 1'
#
loop_
_entity.id
_entity.type
_entity.pdbx_description
1 polymer ?
#
loop_
_entity_poly.entity_id
_entity_poly.type
_entity_poly.pdbx_seq_one_letter_code
_entity_poly.pdbx_strand_id
1 'polypeptide(L)'
;METVLVVNAGSSSVKFEIFDLTTSGDPQRLIKGQMDGIGTRPRLRANARDGSTLIDHSYEPREIADVPAAISTTAKWLRNTQTFKLIAVGHRVVHGGPRYDRPVIVDREVLAVLEQYNSLAPLHQPNNLAPIRSLLALRPELVQVACFDTAFHRSHSVVVDHYGIPERFYAEGIRRYGFHGLSYEFIANRLRDVAPEVAEKRVIVAHLGSGASMCALADGRSIESTMGFTALDGLPMGT
;
A
#
# COMPACT_ATOMS: atom_id res chain seq x y z
N MET A 1 -25.25 -1.44 4.04
CA MET A 1 -24.03 -2.24 4.10
C MET A 1 -22.87 -1.28 4.30
N GLU A 2 -22.07 -1.46 5.36
CA GLU A 2 -20.90 -0.65 5.66
C GLU A 2 -19.67 -1.26 5.01
N THR A 3 -18.87 -0.42 4.34
CA THR A 3 -17.76 -0.89 3.51
C THR A 3 -16.49 -0.10 3.77
N VAL A 4 -15.36 -0.74 3.48
CA VAL A 4 -14.03 -0.13 3.43
C VAL A 4 -13.52 -0.17 1.99
N LEU A 5 -12.96 0.94 1.53
CA LEU A 5 -12.21 1.04 0.30
C LEU A 5 -10.72 0.87 0.59
N VAL A 6 -10.05 0.04 -0.16
CA VAL A 6 -8.58 -0.08 -0.13
C VAL A 6 -8.02 0.49 -1.43
N VAL A 7 -7.04 1.38 -1.33
CA VAL A 7 -6.42 2.07 -2.47
C VAL A 7 -4.92 1.83 -2.51
N ASN A 8 -4.42 1.47 -3.69
CA ASN A 8 -3.01 1.38 -3.99
C ASN A 8 -2.73 2.19 -5.26
N ALA A 9 -2.22 3.40 -5.10
CA ALA A 9 -1.92 4.32 -6.19
C ALA A 9 -0.42 4.27 -6.54
N GLY A 10 -0.12 3.92 -7.77
CA GLY A 10 1.21 4.01 -8.37
C GLY A 10 1.30 5.17 -9.37
N SER A 11 2.43 5.32 -10.03
CA SER A 11 2.66 6.40 -11.01
C SER A 11 1.78 6.30 -12.26
N SER A 12 1.47 5.09 -12.70
CA SER A 12 0.73 4.83 -13.95
C SER A 12 -0.58 4.07 -13.74
N SER A 13 -0.93 3.74 -12.50
CA SER A 13 -2.15 2.99 -12.19
C SER A 13 -2.67 3.26 -10.78
N VAL A 14 -3.98 3.15 -10.62
CA VAL A 14 -4.66 3.13 -9.32
C VAL A 14 -5.44 1.83 -9.21
N LYS A 15 -5.08 0.99 -8.26
CA LYS A 15 -5.82 -0.24 -7.92
C LYS A 15 -6.68 0.02 -6.70
N PHE A 16 -7.88 -0.55 -6.70
CA PHE A 16 -8.79 -0.42 -5.57
C PHE A 16 -9.60 -1.70 -5.35
N GLU A 17 -9.94 -1.93 -4.11
CA GLU A 17 -10.86 -3.00 -3.72
C GLU A 17 -11.84 -2.48 -2.66
N ILE A 18 -13.07 -3.00 -2.68
CA ILE A 18 -14.11 -2.67 -1.71
C ILE A 18 -14.48 -3.92 -0.95
N PHE A 19 -14.49 -3.80 0.36
CA PHE A 19 -14.80 -4.90 1.27
C PHE A 19 -16.02 -4.58 2.11
N ASP A 20 -16.89 -5.58 2.29
CA ASP A 20 -17.99 -5.58 3.24
C ASP A 20 -17.46 -5.93 4.63
N LEU A 21 -17.85 -5.14 5.63
CA LEU A 21 -17.53 -5.35 7.04
C LEU A 21 -18.73 -5.83 7.87
N THR A 22 -19.89 -6.01 7.25
CA THR A 22 -21.11 -6.39 7.98
C THR A 22 -21.21 -7.86 8.30
N THR A 23 -20.35 -8.69 7.65
CA THR A 23 -20.28 -10.14 7.90
C THR A 23 -19.33 -10.45 9.05
N SER A 24 -19.71 -11.41 9.92
CA SER A 24 -18.82 -11.95 10.93
C SER A 24 -17.67 -12.71 10.26
N GLY A 25 -16.43 -12.40 10.62
CA GLY A 25 -15.23 -13.03 10.06
C GLY A 25 -14.40 -12.06 9.20
N ASP A 26 -13.61 -12.62 8.28
CA ASP A 26 -12.77 -11.83 7.39
C ASP A 26 -13.59 -10.92 6.46
N PRO A 27 -13.14 -9.67 6.21
CA PRO A 27 -13.80 -8.76 5.28
C PRO A 27 -14.01 -9.41 3.91
N GLN A 28 -15.23 -9.35 3.39
CA GLN A 28 -15.55 -9.95 2.11
C GLN A 28 -15.39 -8.95 0.96
N ARG A 29 -14.54 -9.28 0.00
CA ARG A 29 -14.35 -8.43 -1.17
C ARG A 29 -15.61 -8.41 -2.04
N LEU A 30 -16.15 -7.21 -2.28
CA LEU A 30 -17.30 -6.96 -3.14
C LEU A 30 -16.88 -6.58 -4.56
N ILE A 31 -15.89 -5.70 -4.67
CA ILE A 31 -15.41 -5.15 -5.95
C ILE A 31 -13.89 -5.18 -5.96
N LYS A 32 -13.34 -5.51 -7.12
CA LYS A 32 -11.93 -5.32 -7.45
C LYS A 32 -11.85 -4.53 -8.74
N GLY A 33 -11.09 -3.43 -8.73
CA GLY A 33 -10.93 -2.58 -9.90
C GLY A 33 -9.56 -1.95 -10.01
N GLN A 34 -9.31 -1.41 -11.20
CA GLN A 34 -8.10 -0.65 -11.48
C GLN A 34 -8.31 0.35 -12.62
N MET A 35 -7.63 1.48 -12.52
CA MET A 35 -7.40 2.42 -13.60
C MET A 35 -5.94 2.27 -14.02
N ASP A 36 -5.70 1.81 -15.25
CA ASP A 36 -4.34 1.63 -15.81
C ASP A 36 -4.07 2.69 -16.88
N GLY A 37 -2.78 2.82 -17.26
CA GLY A 37 -2.35 3.63 -18.40
C GLY A 37 -2.60 5.13 -18.21
N ILE A 38 -2.58 5.62 -16.97
CA ILE A 38 -2.76 7.04 -16.63
C ILE A 38 -1.81 7.89 -17.47
N GLY A 39 -2.35 8.92 -18.13
CA GLY A 39 -1.62 9.84 -19.00
C GLY A 39 -1.27 9.29 -20.39
N THR A 40 -1.52 8.00 -20.67
CA THR A 40 -1.17 7.37 -21.95
C THR A 40 -2.35 6.68 -22.64
N ARG A 41 -2.90 5.64 -22.04
CA ARG A 41 -4.09 4.89 -22.52
C ARG A 41 -4.95 4.52 -21.31
N PRO A 42 -5.65 5.50 -20.72
CA PRO A 42 -6.37 5.24 -19.49
C PRO A 42 -7.53 4.29 -19.71
N ARG A 43 -7.62 3.25 -18.86
CA ARG A 43 -8.70 2.29 -18.88
C ARG A 43 -9.12 1.92 -17.47
N LEU A 44 -10.39 2.17 -17.14
CA LEU A 44 -11.00 1.75 -15.88
C LEU A 44 -11.67 0.40 -16.06
N ARG A 45 -11.27 -0.57 -15.25
CA ARG A 45 -11.90 -1.90 -15.20
C ARG A 45 -12.27 -2.23 -13.77
N ALA A 46 -13.45 -2.78 -13.56
CA ALA A 46 -13.84 -3.32 -12.27
C ALA A 46 -14.77 -4.51 -12.42
N ASN A 47 -14.60 -5.47 -11.53
CA ASN A 47 -15.39 -6.69 -11.47
C ASN A 47 -16.03 -6.84 -10.09
N ALA A 48 -17.23 -7.37 -10.05
CA ALA A 48 -17.90 -7.81 -8.84
C ALA A 48 -17.27 -9.10 -8.28
N ARG A 49 -17.71 -9.51 -7.09
CA ARG A 49 -17.24 -10.72 -6.40
C ARG A 49 -17.42 -11.99 -7.24
N ASP A 50 -18.52 -12.11 -7.97
CA ASP A 50 -18.85 -13.25 -8.83
C ASP A 50 -18.07 -13.27 -10.15
N GLY A 51 -17.20 -12.27 -10.39
CA GLY A 51 -16.42 -12.10 -11.62
C GLY A 51 -17.13 -11.30 -12.71
N SER A 52 -18.40 -10.93 -12.54
CA SER A 52 -19.12 -10.12 -13.50
C SER A 52 -18.47 -8.74 -13.67
N THR A 53 -18.41 -8.25 -14.90
CA THR A 53 -17.82 -6.94 -15.22
C THR A 53 -18.79 -5.82 -14.84
N LEU A 54 -18.36 -4.93 -13.96
CA LEU A 54 -19.11 -3.74 -13.55
C LEU A 54 -18.84 -2.53 -14.45
N ILE A 55 -17.60 -2.41 -14.91
CA ILE A 55 -17.15 -1.41 -15.88
C ILE A 55 -15.91 -1.92 -16.61
N ASP A 56 -15.84 -1.61 -17.90
CA ASP A 56 -14.66 -1.72 -18.74
C ASP A 56 -14.70 -0.56 -19.73
N HIS A 57 -14.01 0.54 -19.40
CA HIS A 57 -14.10 1.78 -20.15
C HIS A 57 -12.74 2.41 -20.38
N SER A 58 -12.45 2.79 -21.61
CA SER A 58 -11.26 3.53 -22.00
C SER A 58 -11.55 5.04 -22.09
N TYR A 59 -10.59 5.85 -21.68
CA TYR A 59 -10.66 7.30 -21.70
C TYR A 59 -9.60 7.88 -22.62
N GLU A 60 -9.79 9.10 -23.05
CA GLU A 60 -8.74 9.86 -23.73
C GLU A 60 -7.63 10.25 -22.73
N PRO A 61 -6.34 10.26 -23.15
CA PRO A 61 -5.23 10.63 -22.25
C PRO A 61 -5.42 11.99 -21.53
N ARG A 62 -6.05 12.97 -22.21
CA ARG A 62 -6.33 14.30 -21.65
C ARG A 62 -7.39 14.30 -20.53
N GLU A 63 -8.26 13.27 -20.48
CA GLU A 63 -9.30 13.15 -19.45
C GLU A 63 -8.73 12.58 -18.15
N ILE A 64 -7.73 11.71 -18.27
CA ILE A 64 -7.05 11.04 -17.15
C ILE A 64 -5.54 11.29 -17.30
N ALA A 65 -5.14 12.55 -17.17
CA ALA A 65 -3.75 12.95 -17.38
C ALA A 65 -2.82 12.55 -16.22
N ASP A 66 -3.37 12.40 -15.01
CA ASP A 66 -2.62 12.14 -13.77
C ASP A 66 -3.41 11.29 -12.76
N VAL A 67 -2.74 10.95 -11.66
CA VAL A 67 -3.33 10.15 -10.57
C VAL A 67 -4.53 10.85 -9.91
N PRO A 68 -4.53 12.16 -9.62
CA PRO A 68 -5.71 12.88 -9.14
C PRO A 68 -6.93 12.75 -10.04
N ALA A 69 -6.77 12.89 -11.37
CA ALA A 69 -7.86 12.71 -12.33
C ALA A 69 -8.39 11.26 -12.32
N ALA A 70 -7.50 10.27 -12.25
CA ALA A 70 -7.86 8.86 -12.13
C ALA A 70 -8.69 8.58 -10.88
N ILE A 71 -8.29 9.13 -9.72
CA ILE A 71 -8.99 9.00 -8.44
C ILE A 71 -10.38 9.65 -8.51
N SER A 72 -10.45 10.88 -9.04
CA SER A 72 -11.72 11.62 -9.16
C SER A 72 -12.72 10.86 -10.04
N THR A 73 -12.26 10.35 -11.19
CA THR A 73 -13.09 9.59 -12.13
C THR A 73 -13.56 8.26 -11.52
N THR A 74 -12.67 7.53 -10.87
CA THR A 74 -13.00 6.27 -10.17
C THR A 74 -13.99 6.52 -9.04
N ALA A 75 -13.78 7.55 -8.23
CA ALA A 75 -14.68 7.92 -7.14
C ALA A 75 -16.07 8.36 -7.65
N LYS A 76 -16.12 9.10 -8.77
CA LYS A 76 -17.39 9.49 -9.42
C LYS A 76 -18.16 8.25 -9.90
N TRP A 77 -17.47 7.32 -10.56
CA TRP A 77 -18.07 6.06 -11.01
C TRP A 77 -18.63 5.27 -9.81
N LEU A 78 -17.84 5.06 -8.76
CA LEU A 78 -18.27 4.35 -7.56
C LEU A 78 -19.52 4.96 -6.92
N ARG A 79 -19.56 6.29 -6.77
CA ARG A 79 -20.73 6.99 -6.19
C ARG A 79 -22.00 6.85 -7.02
N ASN A 80 -21.86 6.81 -8.34
CA ASN A 80 -23.02 6.77 -9.24
C ASN A 80 -23.58 5.37 -9.44
N THR A 81 -22.80 4.33 -9.18
CA THR A 81 -23.15 2.95 -9.52
C THR A 81 -23.35 2.05 -8.29
N GLN A 82 -22.94 2.50 -7.11
CA GLN A 82 -22.96 1.67 -5.90
C GLN A 82 -23.75 2.33 -4.76
N THR A 83 -24.50 1.50 -4.04
CA THR A 83 -25.40 1.94 -2.95
C THR A 83 -24.87 1.62 -1.54
N PHE A 84 -23.57 1.31 -1.40
CA PHE A 84 -22.99 1.03 -0.09
C PHE A 84 -22.52 2.30 0.64
N LYS A 85 -22.45 2.22 1.97
CA LYS A 85 -21.96 3.29 2.84
C LYS A 85 -20.46 3.08 3.08
N LEU A 86 -19.63 3.91 2.46
CA LEU A 86 -18.19 3.93 2.72
C LEU A 86 -17.91 4.56 4.09
N ILE A 87 -17.31 3.81 5.01
CA ILE A 87 -17.03 4.25 6.38
C ILE A 87 -15.54 4.55 6.62
N ALA A 88 -14.64 3.94 5.84
CA ALA A 88 -13.21 4.20 5.93
C ALA A 88 -12.49 3.88 4.61
N VAL A 89 -11.26 4.42 4.47
CA VAL A 89 -10.36 4.12 3.35
C VAL A 89 -8.99 3.71 3.89
N GLY A 90 -8.50 2.56 3.46
CA GLY A 90 -7.13 2.11 3.66
C GLY A 90 -6.25 2.47 2.47
N HIS A 91 -5.10 3.09 2.73
CA HIS A 91 -4.13 3.46 1.71
C HIS A 91 -2.83 2.69 1.89
N ARG A 92 -2.35 2.06 0.82
CA ARG A 92 -0.97 1.62 0.80
C ARG A 92 -0.08 2.83 0.60
N VAL A 93 0.90 3.00 1.48
CA VAL A 93 1.93 4.04 1.41
C VAL A 93 3.28 3.33 1.46
N VAL A 94 4.14 3.59 0.49
CA VAL A 94 5.41 2.86 0.39
C VAL A 94 6.31 3.12 1.59
N HIS A 95 6.32 4.34 2.14
CA HIS A 95 7.28 4.72 3.17
C HIS A 95 6.63 5.36 4.39
N GLY A 96 6.81 4.72 5.56
CA GLY A 96 6.42 5.26 6.88
C GLY A 96 7.53 6.05 7.56
N GLY A 97 8.73 6.13 6.94
CA GLY A 97 9.90 6.78 7.51
C GLY A 97 10.35 6.12 8.82
N PRO A 98 11.15 6.81 9.62
CA PRO A 98 11.57 6.34 10.95
C PRO A 98 10.45 6.41 11.99
N ARG A 99 9.36 7.17 11.71
CA ARG A 99 8.32 7.50 12.71
C ARG A 99 7.21 6.47 12.80
N TYR A 100 6.81 5.85 11.65
CA TYR A 100 5.63 5.00 11.60
C TYR A 100 6.01 3.52 11.48
N ASP A 101 5.71 2.77 12.53
CA ASP A 101 5.94 1.33 12.68
C ASP A 101 4.65 0.49 12.59
N ARG A 102 3.52 1.15 12.35
CA ARG A 102 2.17 0.54 12.27
C ARG A 102 1.23 1.40 11.45
N PRO A 103 0.05 0.90 11.06
CA PRO A 103 -0.99 1.71 10.43
C PRO A 103 -1.39 2.90 11.31
N VAL A 104 -1.67 4.05 10.67
CA VAL A 104 -2.08 5.28 11.37
C VAL A 104 -3.30 5.89 10.72
N ILE A 105 -4.19 6.47 11.54
CA ILE A 105 -5.28 7.33 11.06
C ILE A 105 -4.64 8.62 10.54
N VAL A 106 -5.02 9.00 9.32
CA VAL A 106 -4.43 10.15 8.64
C VAL A 106 -5.27 11.40 8.89
N ASP A 107 -4.61 12.40 9.43
CA ASP A 107 -5.05 13.79 9.49
C ASP A 107 -4.08 14.68 8.69
N ARG A 108 -4.23 16.00 8.82
CA ARG A 108 -3.36 16.97 8.13
C ARG A 108 -1.92 16.94 8.63
N GLU A 109 -1.73 16.68 9.92
CA GLU A 109 -0.40 16.61 10.55
C GLU A 109 0.34 15.36 10.06
N VAL A 110 -0.33 14.20 10.11
CA VAL A 110 0.23 12.94 9.59
C VAL A 110 0.58 13.08 8.10
N LEU A 111 -0.30 13.66 7.29
CA LEU A 111 -0.02 13.89 5.87
C LEU A 111 1.22 14.77 5.68
N ALA A 112 1.35 15.87 6.41
CA ALA A 112 2.50 16.76 6.32
C ALA A 112 3.83 16.07 6.71
N VAL A 113 3.80 15.17 7.70
CA VAL A 113 4.96 14.33 8.03
C VAL A 113 5.28 13.34 6.91
N LEU A 114 4.28 12.65 6.34
CA LEU A 114 4.50 11.71 5.25
C LEU A 114 5.05 12.38 3.99
N GLU A 115 4.70 13.62 3.73
CA GLU A 115 5.23 14.43 2.62
C GLU A 115 6.73 14.72 2.75
N GLN A 116 7.26 14.80 3.98
CA GLN A 116 8.71 14.95 4.22
C GLN A 116 9.50 13.73 3.73
N TYR A 117 8.85 12.56 3.62
CA TYR A 117 9.48 11.32 3.13
C TYR A 117 9.43 11.16 1.61
N ASN A 118 8.96 12.17 0.85
CA ASN A 118 8.96 12.14 -0.61
C ASN A 118 10.36 11.90 -1.19
N SER A 119 11.40 12.42 -0.55
CA SER A 119 12.79 12.20 -0.97
C SER A 119 13.29 10.77 -0.77
N LEU A 120 12.69 10.00 0.15
CA LEU A 120 13.05 8.60 0.40
C LEU A 120 12.47 7.65 -0.66
N ALA A 121 11.36 8.02 -1.30
CA ALA A 121 10.72 7.22 -2.35
C ALA A 121 10.06 8.13 -3.41
N PRO A 122 10.85 8.91 -4.19
CA PRO A 122 10.34 9.99 -5.03
C PRO A 122 9.42 9.52 -6.16
N LEU A 123 9.58 8.28 -6.63
CA LEU A 123 8.74 7.69 -7.68
C LEU A 123 7.40 7.15 -7.14
N HIS A 124 7.27 6.92 -5.83
CA HIS A 124 6.13 6.24 -5.23
C HIS A 124 5.37 7.14 -4.24
N GLN A 125 6.08 7.73 -3.28
CA GLN A 125 5.47 8.45 -2.15
C GLN A 125 4.49 9.55 -2.59
N PRO A 126 4.82 10.46 -3.52
CA PRO A 126 3.90 11.51 -3.96
C PRO A 126 2.59 10.96 -4.54
N ASN A 127 2.67 9.86 -5.31
CA ASN A 127 1.52 9.20 -5.92
C ASN A 127 0.67 8.46 -4.88
N ASN A 128 1.29 7.84 -3.86
CA ASN A 128 0.57 7.21 -2.76
C ASN A 128 -0.17 8.24 -1.90
N LEU A 129 0.38 9.45 -1.72
CA LEU A 129 -0.23 10.50 -0.93
C LEU A 129 -1.31 11.29 -1.69
N ALA A 130 -1.33 11.25 -3.02
CA ALA A 130 -2.30 11.96 -3.83
C ALA A 130 -3.77 11.61 -3.50
N PRO A 131 -4.18 10.31 -3.38
CA PRO A 131 -5.54 9.96 -2.98
C PRO A 131 -5.88 10.42 -1.57
N ILE A 132 -4.94 10.33 -0.63
CA ILE A 132 -5.11 10.79 0.75
C ILE A 132 -5.43 12.28 0.78
N ARG A 133 -4.60 13.09 0.10
CA ARG A 133 -4.77 14.54 0.01
C ARG A 133 -6.12 14.91 -0.61
N SER A 134 -6.48 14.25 -1.70
CA SER A 134 -7.76 14.48 -2.39
C SER A 134 -8.96 14.18 -1.48
N LEU A 135 -8.92 13.06 -0.76
CA LEU A 135 -10.01 12.67 0.13
C LEU A 135 -10.09 13.55 1.39
N LEU A 136 -8.97 13.97 1.97
CA LEU A 136 -8.96 14.93 3.09
C LEU A 136 -9.58 16.27 2.71
N ALA A 137 -9.43 16.70 1.45
CA ALA A 137 -10.03 17.93 0.96
C ALA A 137 -11.53 17.78 0.66
N LEU A 138 -11.94 16.64 0.08
CA LEU A 138 -13.32 16.43 -0.41
C LEU A 138 -14.26 15.82 0.65
N ARG A 139 -13.72 15.01 1.56
CA ARG A 139 -14.44 14.22 2.55
C ARG A 139 -13.68 14.19 3.87
N PRO A 140 -13.51 15.35 4.55
CA PRO A 140 -12.69 15.44 5.77
C PRO A 140 -13.24 14.58 6.94
N GLU A 141 -14.52 14.21 6.89
CA GLU A 141 -15.16 13.34 7.87
C GLU A 141 -14.86 11.84 7.65
N LEU A 142 -14.35 11.47 6.47
CA LEU A 142 -14.10 10.06 6.14
C LEU A 142 -12.78 9.61 6.77
N VAL A 143 -12.86 8.57 7.60
CA VAL A 143 -11.67 7.99 8.22
C VAL A 143 -10.74 7.43 7.16
N GLN A 144 -9.48 7.84 7.19
CA GLN A 144 -8.43 7.34 6.31
C GLN A 144 -7.31 6.71 7.14
N VAL A 145 -6.80 5.57 6.70
CA VAL A 145 -5.72 4.84 7.36
C VAL A 145 -4.58 4.63 6.38
N ALA A 146 -3.39 5.07 6.72
CA ALA A 146 -2.17 4.76 5.97
C ALA A 146 -1.51 3.49 6.52
N CYS A 147 -1.23 2.54 5.62
CA CYS A 147 -0.53 1.29 5.90
C CYS A 147 0.79 1.29 5.12
N PHE A 148 1.90 0.99 5.80
CA PHE A 148 3.24 1.24 5.26
C PHE A 148 3.96 -0.05 4.88
N ASP A 149 4.58 -0.08 3.69
CA ASP A 149 5.42 -1.21 3.29
C ASP A 149 6.66 -1.37 4.19
N THR A 150 7.11 -0.31 4.85
CA THR A 150 8.26 -0.35 5.76
C THR A 150 7.91 -0.78 7.18
N ALA A 151 6.65 -0.71 7.59
CA ALA A 151 6.23 -0.91 8.99
C ALA A 151 6.57 -2.30 9.53
N PHE A 152 6.33 -3.34 8.75
CA PHE A 152 6.58 -4.73 9.14
C PHE A 152 8.05 -5.02 9.50
N HIS A 153 8.97 -4.25 8.93
CA HIS A 153 10.41 -4.39 9.15
C HIS A 153 10.93 -3.60 10.36
N ARG A 154 10.06 -2.84 11.06
CA ARG A 154 10.47 -2.10 12.26
C ARG A 154 10.77 -2.99 13.47
N SER A 155 10.58 -4.30 13.34
CA SER A 155 11.04 -5.32 14.30
C SER A 155 12.52 -5.70 14.14
N HIS A 156 13.23 -5.17 13.13
CA HIS A 156 14.65 -5.42 12.93
C HIS A 156 15.46 -5.01 14.17
N SER A 157 16.50 -5.79 14.49
CA SER A 157 17.46 -5.42 15.54
C SER A 157 18.27 -4.19 15.11
N VAL A 158 18.82 -3.48 16.06
CA VAL A 158 19.67 -2.31 15.82
C VAL A 158 20.81 -2.64 14.85
N VAL A 159 21.42 -3.84 14.95
CA VAL A 159 22.50 -4.28 14.06
C VAL A 159 22.04 -4.41 12.61
N VAL A 160 20.82 -4.93 12.39
CA VAL A 160 20.25 -5.07 11.04
C VAL A 160 19.80 -3.74 10.47
N ASP A 161 19.31 -2.84 11.32
CA ASP A 161 18.81 -1.51 10.92
C ASP A 161 19.92 -0.55 10.47
N HIS A 162 21.17 -0.78 10.94
CA HIS A 162 22.33 0.07 10.64
C HIS A 162 23.10 -0.38 9.41
N TYR A 163 23.64 0.60 8.71
CA TYR A 163 24.74 0.40 7.78
C TYR A 163 26.08 0.59 8.51
N GLY A 164 27.17 0.00 8.02
CA GLY A 164 28.52 0.19 8.55
C GLY A 164 29.13 1.56 8.20
N ILE A 165 28.39 2.64 8.47
CA ILE A 165 28.75 4.05 8.22
C ILE A 165 28.64 4.86 9.52
N PRO A 166 29.20 6.09 9.60
CA PRO A 166 29.15 6.89 10.83
C PRO A 166 27.73 7.09 11.36
N GLU A 167 27.57 6.98 12.69
CA GLU A 167 26.31 7.01 13.43
C GLU A 167 25.43 8.23 13.13
N ARG A 168 26.03 9.38 12.78
CA ARG A 168 25.26 10.59 12.42
C ARG A 168 24.28 10.33 11.27
N PHE A 169 24.63 9.47 10.33
CA PHE A 169 23.74 9.15 9.19
C PHE A 169 22.52 8.34 9.62
N TYR A 170 22.67 7.47 10.62
CA TYR A 170 21.52 6.78 11.18
C TYR A 170 20.55 7.76 11.87
N ALA A 171 21.09 8.73 12.61
CA ALA A 171 20.30 9.79 13.23
C ALA A 171 19.58 10.67 12.18
N GLU A 172 20.18 10.85 11.01
CA GLU A 172 19.57 11.54 9.85
C GLU A 172 18.54 10.68 9.09
N GLY A 173 18.30 9.43 9.51
CA GLY A 173 17.32 8.52 8.92
C GLY A 173 17.87 7.60 7.84
N ILE A 174 19.19 7.54 7.64
CA ILE A 174 19.82 6.60 6.70
C ILE A 174 19.97 5.25 7.39
N ARG A 175 19.00 4.37 7.16
CA ARG A 175 18.88 3.04 7.76
C ARG A 175 18.28 2.03 6.78
N ARG A 176 18.30 0.77 7.16
CA ARG A 176 17.66 -0.30 6.40
C ARG A 176 16.17 -0.33 6.73
N TYR A 177 15.34 0.22 5.86
CA TYR A 177 13.90 0.26 6.07
C TYR A 177 13.22 -1.08 5.73
N GLY A 178 13.60 -1.71 4.62
CA GLY A 178 12.87 -2.83 4.04
C GLY A 178 11.55 -2.38 3.41
N PHE A 179 11.03 -3.15 2.47
CA PHE A 179 9.79 -2.84 1.74
C PHE A 179 8.99 -4.11 1.49
N HIS A 180 7.83 -3.99 0.80
CA HIS A 180 6.85 -5.05 0.63
C HIS A 180 6.30 -5.61 1.96
N GLY A 181 6.45 -4.87 3.04
CA GLY A 181 6.08 -5.31 4.39
C GLY A 181 4.61 -5.74 4.52
N LEU A 182 3.69 -5.03 3.85
CA LEU A 182 2.27 -5.43 3.84
C LEU A 182 2.05 -6.82 3.24
N SER A 183 2.83 -7.19 2.22
CA SER A 183 2.80 -8.53 1.64
C SER A 183 3.34 -9.57 2.61
N TYR A 184 4.47 -9.28 3.27
CA TYR A 184 5.07 -10.18 4.24
C TYR A 184 4.21 -10.36 5.49
N GLU A 185 3.63 -9.28 6.00
CA GLU A 185 2.70 -9.31 7.13
C GLU A 185 1.48 -10.19 6.82
N PHE A 186 0.91 -10.02 5.62
CA PHE A 186 -0.19 -10.87 5.16
C PHE A 186 0.21 -12.35 5.13
N ILE A 187 1.38 -12.68 4.55
CA ILE A 187 1.86 -14.06 4.48
C ILE A 187 2.16 -14.61 5.88
N ALA A 188 2.82 -13.84 6.76
CA ALA A 188 3.11 -14.25 8.13
C ALA A 188 1.83 -14.59 8.91
N ASN A 189 0.78 -13.78 8.77
CA ASN A 189 -0.51 -14.05 9.37
C ASN A 189 -1.18 -15.28 8.75
N ARG A 190 -1.13 -15.40 7.42
CA ARG A 190 -1.78 -16.50 6.70
C ARG A 190 -1.11 -17.86 6.95
N LEU A 191 0.19 -17.89 7.20
CA LEU A 191 0.92 -19.11 7.57
C LEU A 191 0.34 -19.77 8.83
N ARG A 192 -0.19 -19.02 9.78
CA ARG A 192 -0.81 -19.55 10.98
C ARG A 192 -2.03 -20.42 10.68
N ASP A 193 -2.73 -20.11 9.58
CA ASP A 193 -3.91 -20.86 9.16
C ASP A 193 -3.56 -22.05 8.24
N VAL A 194 -2.61 -21.85 7.30
CA VAL A 194 -2.36 -22.83 6.24
C VAL A 194 -1.18 -23.76 6.50
N ALA A 195 -0.24 -23.36 7.38
CA ALA A 195 0.95 -24.12 7.73
C ALA A 195 1.40 -23.79 9.18
N PRO A 196 0.56 -24.05 10.20
CA PRO A 196 0.85 -23.65 11.58
C PRO A 196 2.16 -24.25 12.12
N GLU A 197 2.58 -25.42 11.61
CA GLU A 197 3.80 -26.11 12.01
C GLU A 197 5.09 -25.34 11.64
N VAL A 198 5.02 -24.37 10.73
CA VAL A 198 6.15 -23.52 10.33
C VAL A 198 5.97 -22.03 10.70
N ALA A 199 4.76 -21.61 11.03
CA ALA A 199 4.41 -20.20 11.24
C ALA A 199 5.27 -19.50 12.31
N GLU A 200 5.65 -20.23 13.38
CA GLU A 200 6.48 -19.74 14.48
C GLU A 200 7.95 -20.17 14.36
N LYS A 201 8.38 -20.61 13.18
CA LYS A 201 9.77 -21.01 12.92
C LYS A 201 10.50 -19.95 12.10
N ARG A 202 11.69 -20.32 11.64
CA ARG A 202 12.45 -19.51 10.69
C ARG A 202 11.95 -19.81 9.28
N VAL A 203 11.42 -18.79 8.63
CA VAL A 203 10.81 -18.88 7.30
C VAL A 203 11.41 -17.82 6.39
N ILE A 204 11.68 -18.16 5.13
CA ILE A 204 12.00 -17.18 4.10
C ILE A 204 10.78 -17.03 3.21
N VAL A 205 10.29 -15.81 3.09
CA VAL A 205 9.19 -15.45 2.19
C VAL A 205 9.75 -14.69 1.00
N ALA A 206 9.41 -15.12 -0.21
CA ALA A 206 9.77 -14.44 -1.46
C ALA A 206 8.54 -13.73 -2.03
N HIS A 207 8.64 -12.42 -2.20
CA HIS A 207 7.71 -11.60 -2.97
C HIS A 207 8.28 -11.46 -4.37
N LEU A 208 7.68 -12.13 -5.36
CA LEU A 208 8.17 -12.20 -6.74
C LEU A 208 7.13 -11.61 -7.68
N GLY A 209 7.28 -10.33 -8.01
CA GLY A 209 6.44 -9.58 -8.94
C GLY A 209 7.30 -8.68 -9.82
N SER A 210 6.76 -7.55 -10.31
CA SER A 210 7.57 -6.51 -10.98
C SER A 210 8.66 -6.00 -10.04
N GLY A 211 8.28 -5.68 -8.77
CA GLY A 211 9.22 -5.58 -7.66
C GLY A 211 9.48 -6.97 -7.09
N ALA A 212 10.71 -7.27 -6.72
CA ALA A 212 11.10 -8.54 -6.13
C ALA A 212 11.94 -8.34 -4.87
N SER A 213 11.62 -9.11 -3.82
CA SER A 213 12.41 -9.13 -2.58
C SER A 213 12.19 -10.43 -1.82
N MET A 214 13.07 -10.68 -0.85
CA MET A 214 12.93 -11.76 0.12
C MET A 214 12.95 -11.18 1.54
N CYS A 215 12.24 -11.82 2.45
CA CYS A 215 12.23 -11.48 3.86
C CYS A 215 12.45 -12.75 4.69
N ALA A 216 13.38 -12.69 5.61
CA ALA A 216 13.55 -13.71 6.62
C ALA A 216 12.66 -13.39 7.82
N LEU A 217 11.87 -14.37 8.23
CA LEU A 217 10.99 -14.30 9.38
C LEU A 217 11.51 -15.20 10.50
N ALA A 218 11.33 -14.79 11.74
CA ALA A 218 11.36 -15.64 12.90
C ALA A 218 10.14 -15.33 13.77
N ASP A 219 9.43 -16.34 14.18
CA ASP A 219 8.19 -16.22 14.99
C ASP A 219 7.17 -15.26 14.35
N GLY A 220 7.05 -15.29 13.02
CA GLY A 220 6.15 -14.40 12.25
C GLY A 220 6.58 -12.94 12.15
N ARG A 221 7.79 -12.58 12.61
CA ARG A 221 8.34 -11.21 12.57
C ARG A 221 9.47 -11.12 11.57
N SER A 222 9.57 -9.97 10.89
CA SER A 222 10.71 -9.68 10.02
C SER A 222 12.00 -9.57 10.84
N ILE A 223 13.02 -10.32 10.43
CA ILE A 223 14.37 -10.24 11.03
C ILE A 223 15.41 -9.75 10.05
N GLU A 224 15.16 -9.84 8.74
CA GLU A 224 16.01 -9.32 7.66
C GLU A 224 15.21 -9.23 6.37
N SER A 225 15.57 -8.30 5.49
CA SER A 225 15.00 -8.14 4.14
C SER A 225 16.09 -7.84 3.13
N THR A 226 15.93 -8.32 1.90
CA THR A 226 16.86 -8.01 0.81
C THR A 226 16.82 -6.56 0.36
N MET A 227 15.70 -5.84 0.57
CA MET A 227 15.61 -4.40 0.37
C MET A 227 16.12 -3.67 1.61
N GLY A 228 16.91 -2.60 1.41
CA GLY A 228 17.55 -1.84 2.47
C GLY A 228 17.01 -0.42 2.60
N PHE A 229 17.85 0.59 2.29
CA PHE A 229 17.48 2.00 2.33
C PHE A 229 16.44 2.34 1.26
N THR A 230 16.56 1.75 0.08
CA THR A 230 15.64 1.92 -1.04
C THR A 230 14.99 0.61 -1.45
N ALA A 231 13.88 0.70 -2.19
CA ALA A 231 13.21 -0.45 -2.78
C ALA A 231 13.94 -1.01 -4.02
N LEU A 232 15.10 -0.46 -4.38
CA LEU A 232 15.95 -0.92 -5.49
C LEU A 232 17.08 -1.82 -5.03
N ASP A 233 17.32 -1.94 -3.72
CA ASP A 233 18.35 -2.81 -3.16
C ASP A 233 17.96 -4.29 -3.29
N GLY A 234 18.95 -5.17 -3.33
CA GLY A 234 18.77 -6.60 -3.18
C GLY A 234 18.63 -7.35 -4.50
N LEU A 235 17.47 -7.94 -4.77
CA LEU A 235 17.26 -8.79 -5.93
C LEU A 235 17.18 -7.97 -7.23
N PRO A 236 17.73 -8.45 -8.36
CA PRO A 236 17.42 -7.89 -9.67
C PRO A 236 15.92 -7.95 -9.94
N MET A 237 15.34 -6.86 -10.46
CA MET A 237 13.92 -6.75 -10.73
C MET A 237 13.65 -5.95 -12.00
N GLY A 238 12.42 -6.03 -12.52
CA GLY A 238 12.02 -5.42 -13.80
C GLY A 238 11.57 -3.94 -13.69
N THR A 239 11.87 -3.29 -12.60
CA THR A 239 11.49 -1.88 -12.36
C THR A 239 12.69 -1.02 -12.07
#